data_d4e44501e99e272e0f18e24f7202db86
#
_entry.id   d4e44501e99e272e0f18e24f7202db86
#
_cell.length_a   1.000
_cell.length_b   1.000
_cell.length_c   1.000
_cell.angle_alpha   90.00
_cell.angle_beta   90.00
_cell.angle_gamma   90.00
#
_symmetry.space_group_name_H-M   'P 1'
#
loop_
_entity.id
_entity.type
_entity.pdbx_description
1 polymer ?
#
loop_
_entity_poly.entity_id
_entity_poly.type
_entity_poly.pdbx_seq_one_letter_code
_entity_poly.pdbx_strand_id
1 'polypeptide(L)'
;MRFKQDGIVGSGISTLMSDAGLTNGAFYAHFASTDDLVAHVMADQVRTQVASYGTLRPGRAGLEDLVREHLSPAHRDHPGTGWPSAALFDEIDRCAGQTKQAYTGARDILDEIAARPSPEDSQPARGKATGLYTMLVETLQLSRALSGRKFADEVLEEGIENTLTFMR
;
A
#
# COMPACT_ATOMS: atom_id res chain seq x y z
N MET A 1 1.19 -9.38 -7.87
CA MET A 1 2.48 -8.84 -8.34
C MET A 1 3.61 -9.39 -7.47
N ARG A 2 4.69 -9.93 -8.07
CA ARG A 2 5.74 -10.69 -7.38
C ARG A 2 6.44 -9.90 -6.26
N PHE A 3 6.85 -8.66 -6.49
CA PHE A 3 7.48 -7.85 -5.43
C PHE A 3 6.68 -7.78 -4.13
N LYS A 4 5.36 -7.73 -4.20
CA LYS A 4 4.50 -7.70 -3.00
C LYS A 4 4.36 -9.06 -2.31
N GLN A 5 4.71 -10.15 -2.98
CA GLN A 5 4.68 -11.51 -2.43
C GLN A 5 6.03 -11.94 -1.87
N ASP A 6 7.09 -11.70 -2.63
CA ASP A 6 8.42 -12.25 -2.37
C ASP A 6 9.41 -11.18 -1.86
N GLY A 7 8.97 -9.91 -1.79
CA GLY A 7 9.82 -8.76 -1.52
C GLY A 7 10.61 -8.30 -2.75
N ILE A 8 11.18 -7.10 -2.66
CA ILE A 8 12.04 -6.53 -3.71
C ILE A 8 13.33 -7.35 -3.82
N VAL A 9 13.94 -7.64 -2.67
CA VAL A 9 15.20 -8.41 -2.60
C VAL A 9 14.99 -9.87 -3.03
N GLY A 10 13.85 -10.46 -2.72
CA GLY A 10 13.50 -11.83 -3.10
C GLY A 10 13.15 -12.01 -4.58
N SER A 11 12.93 -10.92 -5.31
CA SER A 11 12.48 -10.94 -6.70
C SER A 11 13.64 -10.77 -7.68
N GLY A 12 14.32 -11.85 -8.03
CA GLY A 12 15.42 -11.82 -9.01
C GLY A 12 14.94 -11.52 -10.43
N ILE A 13 15.76 -10.78 -11.22
CA ILE A 13 15.46 -10.39 -12.61
C ILE A 13 15.09 -11.61 -13.46
N SER A 14 15.83 -12.73 -13.31
CA SER A 14 15.58 -13.96 -14.07
C SER A 14 14.16 -14.49 -13.84
N THR A 15 13.71 -14.48 -12.60
CA THR A 15 12.38 -14.93 -12.22
C THR A 15 11.30 -14.00 -12.78
N LEU A 16 11.50 -12.68 -12.65
CA LEU A 16 10.57 -11.68 -13.18
C LEU A 16 10.42 -11.78 -14.70
N MET A 17 11.54 -11.96 -15.42
CA MET A 17 11.51 -12.11 -16.88
C MET A 17 10.85 -13.42 -17.29
N SER A 18 11.15 -14.51 -16.60
CA SER A 18 10.49 -15.81 -16.83
C SER A 18 8.98 -15.73 -16.64
N ASP A 19 8.50 -15.07 -15.58
CA ASP A 19 7.07 -14.86 -15.33
C ASP A 19 6.39 -14.03 -16.43
N ALA A 20 7.13 -13.10 -17.03
CA ALA A 20 6.65 -12.28 -18.14
C ALA A 20 6.79 -12.98 -19.51
N GLY A 21 7.33 -14.19 -19.56
CA GLY A 21 7.61 -14.89 -20.83
C GLY A 21 8.74 -14.26 -21.64
N LEU A 22 9.64 -13.52 -21.00
CA LEU A 22 10.73 -12.78 -21.61
C LEU A 22 12.11 -13.36 -21.26
N THR A 23 13.11 -13.04 -22.07
CA THR A 23 14.51 -13.38 -21.79
C THR A 23 15.17 -12.33 -20.89
N ASN A 24 16.21 -12.73 -20.15
CA ASN A 24 17.01 -11.77 -19.35
C ASN A 24 17.61 -10.64 -20.20
N GLY A 25 17.91 -10.89 -21.48
CA GLY A 25 18.40 -9.84 -22.40
C GLY A 25 17.35 -8.76 -22.68
N ALA A 26 16.08 -9.12 -22.69
CA ALA A 26 15.01 -8.15 -22.88
C ALA A 26 14.89 -7.16 -21.72
N PHE A 27 15.32 -7.53 -20.51
CA PHE A 27 15.34 -6.64 -19.35
C PHE A 27 16.14 -5.36 -19.63
N TYR A 28 17.38 -5.52 -20.06
CA TYR A 28 18.31 -4.39 -20.28
C TYR A 28 17.95 -3.51 -21.51
N ALA A 29 17.02 -3.96 -22.34
CA ALA A 29 16.44 -3.12 -23.39
C ALA A 29 15.42 -2.09 -22.85
N HIS A 30 14.85 -2.34 -21.66
CA HIS A 30 13.79 -1.52 -21.08
C HIS A 30 14.18 -0.83 -19.77
N PHE A 31 15.06 -1.42 -18.98
CA PHE A 31 15.44 -0.94 -17.65
C PHE A 31 16.96 -0.89 -17.50
N ALA A 32 17.47 0.23 -16.99
CA ALA A 32 18.90 0.42 -16.76
C ALA A 32 19.43 -0.44 -15.60
N SER A 33 18.57 -0.77 -14.63
CA SER A 33 18.91 -1.56 -13.44
C SER A 33 17.67 -2.15 -12.79
N THR A 34 17.85 -3.04 -11.80
CA THR A 34 16.78 -3.53 -10.95
C THR A 34 16.09 -2.37 -10.20
N ASP A 35 16.86 -1.41 -9.70
CA ASP A 35 16.32 -0.24 -9.02
C ASP A 35 15.44 0.61 -9.95
N ASP A 36 15.81 0.71 -11.23
CA ASP A 36 15.00 1.40 -12.24
C ASP A 36 13.67 0.69 -12.48
N LEU A 37 13.68 -0.65 -12.62
CA LEU A 37 12.44 -1.43 -12.70
C LEU A 37 11.57 -1.22 -11.44
N VAL A 38 12.17 -1.31 -10.25
CA VAL A 38 11.43 -1.14 -8.99
C VAL A 38 10.81 0.24 -8.90
N ALA A 39 11.53 1.30 -9.28
CA ALA A 39 11.01 2.66 -9.30
C ALA A 39 9.81 2.81 -10.25
N HIS A 40 9.89 2.25 -11.45
CA HIS A 40 8.78 2.24 -12.42
C HIS A 40 7.56 1.50 -11.88
N VAL A 41 7.78 0.33 -11.30
CA VAL A 41 6.70 -0.47 -10.69
C VAL A 41 6.07 0.26 -9.51
N MET A 42 6.85 0.91 -8.64
CA MET A 42 6.31 1.68 -7.52
C MET A 42 5.45 2.85 -8.01
N ALA A 43 5.93 3.61 -8.99
CA ALA A 43 5.17 4.71 -9.57
C ALA A 43 3.83 4.23 -10.16
N ASP A 44 3.83 3.09 -10.85
CA ASP A 44 2.62 2.50 -11.43
C ASP A 44 1.62 2.04 -10.36
N GLN A 45 2.12 1.36 -9.32
CA GLN A 45 1.28 0.87 -8.23
C GLN A 45 0.67 2.01 -7.41
N VAL A 46 1.41 3.10 -7.16
CA VAL A 46 0.88 4.30 -6.50
C VAL A 46 -0.21 4.94 -7.36
N ARG A 47 0.01 5.11 -8.67
CA ARG A 47 -1.03 5.63 -9.58
C ARG A 47 -2.29 4.77 -9.57
N THR A 48 -2.13 3.46 -9.61
CA THR A 48 -3.24 2.50 -9.56
C THR A 48 -4.03 2.64 -8.25
N GLN A 49 -3.34 2.78 -7.14
CA GLN A 49 -3.95 2.97 -5.84
C GLN A 49 -4.72 4.30 -5.77
N VAL A 50 -4.11 5.41 -6.21
CA VAL A 50 -4.79 6.73 -6.29
C VAL A 50 -6.05 6.63 -7.15
N ALA A 51 -5.97 6.01 -8.32
CA ALA A 51 -7.13 5.84 -9.19
C ALA A 51 -8.25 5.01 -8.54
N SER A 52 -7.91 4.02 -7.71
CA SER A 52 -8.92 3.20 -7.00
C SER A 52 -9.76 4.02 -6.02
N TYR A 53 -9.21 5.08 -5.44
CA TYR A 53 -9.98 5.95 -4.55
C TYR A 53 -11.09 6.71 -5.26
N GLY A 54 -10.94 6.99 -6.55
CA GLY A 54 -12.00 7.58 -7.37
C GLY A 54 -13.27 6.73 -7.45
N THR A 55 -13.17 5.42 -7.17
CA THR A 55 -14.32 4.50 -7.17
C THR A 55 -15.02 4.36 -5.81
N LEU A 56 -14.43 4.90 -4.75
CA LEU A 56 -15.01 4.87 -3.41
C LEU A 56 -16.25 5.76 -3.33
N ARG A 57 -17.19 5.38 -2.48
CA ARG A 57 -18.33 6.25 -2.14
C ARG A 57 -17.85 7.62 -1.65
N PRO A 58 -18.58 8.70 -1.95
CA PRO A 58 -18.20 10.03 -1.47
C PRO A 58 -18.22 10.15 0.06
N GLY A 59 -17.39 11.06 0.57
CA GLY A 59 -17.34 11.42 1.97
C GLY A 59 -16.88 10.29 2.91
N ARG A 60 -17.30 10.39 4.17
CA ARG A 60 -16.94 9.46 5.24
C ARG A 60 -17.27 8.00 4.93
N ALA A 61 -18.42 7.75 4.31
CA ALA A 61 -18.84 6.38 4.00
C ALA A 61 -17.83 5.63 3.11
N GLY A 62 -17.21 6.31 2.14
CA GLY A 62 -16.15 5.71 1.32
C GLY A 62 -14.88 5.43 2.10
N LEU A 63 -14.53 6.28 3.09
CA LEU A 63 -13.40 6.01 3.97
C LEU A 63 -13.66 4.83 4.92
N GLU A 64 -14.87 4.69 5.41
CA GLU A 64 -15.27 3.52 6.23
C GLU A 64 -15.18 2.21 5.43
N ASP A 65 -15.61 2.21 4.17
CA ASP A 65 -15.44 1.06 3.27
C ASP A 65 -13.97 0.75 3.07
N LEU A 66 -13.15 1.76 2.80
CA LEU A 66 -11.71 1.64 2.63
C LEU A 66 -11.03 1.00 3.85
N VAL A 67 -11.39 1.46 5.05
CA VAL A 67 -10.86 0.91 6.32
C VAL A 67 -11.19 -0.58 6.44
N ARG A 68 -12.44 -0.96 6.21
CA ARG A 68 -12.89 -2.36 6.34
C ARG A 68 -12.30 -3.27 5.27
N GLU A 69 -12.17 -2.79 4.05
CA GLU A 69 -11.54 -3.53 2.96
C GLU A 69 -10.04 -3.71 3.24
N HIS A 70 -9.34 -2.62 3.61
CA HIS A 70 -7.91 -2.66 3.85
C HIS A 70 -7.54 -3.55 5.05
N LEU A 71 -8.29 -3.46 6.15
CA LEU A 71 -8.06 -4.27 7.36
C LEU A 71 -8.85 -5.59 7.34
N SER A 72 -9.07 -6.16 6.16
CA SER A 72 -9.73 -7.46 6.04
C SER A 72 -8.75 -8.64 6.11
N PRO A 73 -9.17 -9.81 6.62
CA PRO A 73 -8.37 -11.03 6.53
C PRO A 73 -7.99 -11.39 5.09
N ALA A 74 -8.86 -11.11 4.12
CA ALA A 74 -8.58 -11.34 2.70
C ALA A 74 -7.38 -10.51 2.22
N HIS A 75 -7.31 -9.22 2.58
CA HIS A 75 -6.19 -8.36 2.22
C HIS A 75 -4.90 -8.75 2.98
N ARG A 76 -5.00 -9.15 4.25
CA ARG A 76 -3.87 -9.67 5.01
C ARG A 76 -3.24 -10.87 4.33
N ASP A 77 -4.06 -11.83 3.93
CA ASP A 77 -3.61 -13.15 3.43
C ASP A 77 -3.14 -13.10 1.96
N HIS A 78 -3.45 -12.02 1.22
CA HIS A 78 -3.11 -11.86 -0.20
C HIS A 78 -2.29 -10.59 -0.48
N PRO A 79 -1.03 -10.48 0.02
CA PRO A 79 -0.21 -9.28 -0.15
C PRO A 79 0.04 -8.91 -1.62
N GLY A 80 0.07 -9.90 -2.52
CA GLY A 80 0.31 -9.70 -3.95
C GLY A 80 -0.73 -8.82 -4.65
N THR A 81 -1.96 -8.75 -4.14
CA THR A 81 -3.05 -7.93 -4.68
C THR A 81 -3.29 -6.64 -3.89
N GLY A 82 -2.69 -6.52 -2.69
CA GLY A 82 -2.85 -5.38 -1.81
C GLY A 82 -2.05 -4.14 -2.22
N TRP A 83 -2.02 -3.16 -1.34
CA TRP A 83 -1.29 -1.91 -1.54
C TRP A 83 0.23 -2.10 -1.43
N PRO A 84 1.04 -1.38 -2.21
CA PRO A 84 2.49 -1.49 -2.14
C PRO A 84 3.04 -1.10 -0.77
N SER A 85 2.48 -0.08 -0.13
CA SER A 85 2.86 0.37 1.22
C SER A 85 2.73 -0.74 2.25
N ALA A 86 1.60 -1.42 2.25
CA ALA A 86 1.33 -2.50 3.21
C ALA A 86 2.17 -3.77 2.99
N ALA A 87 2.85 -3.88 1.86
CA ALA A 87 3.67 -5.04 1.54
C ALA A 87 5.18 -4.75 1.52
N LEU A 88 5.59 -3.50 1.21
CA LEU A 88 6.97 -3.18 0.84
C LEU A 88 7.56 -1.98 1.61
N PHE A 89 6.87 -1.46 2.62
CA PHE A 89 7.28 -0.21 3.27
C PHE A 89 8.72 -0.25 3.80
N ASP A 90 9.09 -1.30 4.52
CA ASP A 90 10.43 -1.48 5.06
C ASP A 90 11.51 -1.66 4.00
N GLU A 91 11.14 -2.27 2.85
CA GLU A 91 12.08 -2.46 1.77
C GLU A 91 12.29 -1.18 0.96
N ILE A 92 11.23 -0.38 0.77
CA ILE A 92 11.31 0.92 0.09
C ILE A 92 12.30 1.85 0.80
N ASP A 93 12.34 1.83 2.14
CA ASP A 93 13.31 2.62 2.90
C ASP A 93 14.77 2.25 2.60
N ARG A 94 15.02 1.00 2.27
CA ARG A 94 16.36 0.49 1.91
C ARG A 94 16.70 0.65 0.44
N CYS A 95 15.74 1.04 -0.40
CA CYS A 95 15.94 1.22 -1.83
C CYS A 95 16.72 2.49 -2.18
N ALA A 96 17.19 2.55 -3.42
CA ALA A 96 17.82 3.75 -4.02
C ALA A 96 16.88 4.95 -4.03
N GLY A 97 17.45 6.16 -4.11
CA GLY A 97 16.69 7.41 -4.04
C GLY A 97 15.59 7.53 -5.10
N GLN A 98 15.77 6.96 -6.28
CA GLN A 98 14.75 6.96 -7.34
C GLN A 98 13.48 6.16 -6.95
N THR A 99 13.60 5.03 -6.25
CA THR A 99 12.45 4.28 -5.73
C THR A 99 11.72 5.06 -4.64
N LYS A 100 12.45 5.69 -3.71
CA LYS A 100 11.87 6.58 -2.70
C LYS A 100 11.14 7.76 -3.33
N GLN A 101 11.72 8.34 -4.38
CA GLN A 101 11.10 9.44 -5.13
C GLN A 101 9.82 8.97 -5.84
N ALA A 102 9.84 7.81 -6.48
CA ALA A 102 8.65 7.22 -7.09
C ALA A 102 7.54 6.97 -6.07
N TYR A 103 7.92 6.48 -4.88
CA TYR A 103 6.98 6.25 -3.77
C TYR A 103 6.48 7.58 -3.14
N THR A 104 7.21 8.68 -3.28
CA THR A 104 6.74 9.99 -2.79
C THR A 104 5.42 10.43 -3.47
N GLY A 105 5.07 9.85 -4.62
CA GLY A 105 3.74 9.95 -5.21
C GLY A 105 2.61 9.41 -4.30
N ALA A 106 2.93 8.66 -3.24
CA ALA A 106 1.99 8.35 -2.15
C ALA A 106 1.43 9.60 -1.46
N ARG A 107 2.03 10.78 -1.67
CA ARG A 107 1.44 12.07 -1.32
C ARG A 107 0.04 12.24 -1.92
N ASP A 108 -0.15 11.81 -3.15
CA ASP A 108 -1.44 11.93 -3.84
C ASP A 108 -2.49 11.04 -3.17
N ILE A 109 -2.08 9.91 -2.58
CA ILE A 109 -2.95 9.06 -1.76
C ILE A 109 -3.48 9.83 -0.54
N LEU A 110 -2.59 10.54 0.16
CA LEU A 110 -2.97 11.34 1.31
C LEU A 110 -3.86 12.52 0.91
N ASP A 111 -3.62 13.13 -0.25
CA ASP A 111 -4.43 14.22 -0.78
C ASP A 111 -5.84 13.71 -1.17
N GLU A 112 -5.96 12.52 -1.76
CA GLU A 112 -7.26 11.90 -2.04
C GLU A 112 -8.04 11.56 -0.77
N ILE A 113 -7.38 11.06 0.27
CA ILE A 113 -8.00 10.82 1.57
C ILE A 113 -8.42 12.16 2.20
N ALA A 114 -7.55 13.16 2.18
CA ALA A 114 -7.79 14.49 2.75
C ALA A 114 -8.90 15.27 2.02
N ALA A 115 -9.13 14.99 0.74
CA ALA A 115 -10.21 15.58 -0.05
C ALA A 115 -11.62 15.08 0.33
N ARG A 116 -11.74 14.13 1.26
CA ARG A 116 -13.01 13.53 1.72
C ARG A 116 -13.41 13.96 3.12
N PRO A 117 -13.53 15.28 3.42
CA PRO A 117 -13.78 15.78 4.76
C PRO A 117 -15.22 15.48 5.21
N SER A 118 -15.38 15.35 6.53
CA SER A 118 -16.64 15.66 7.18
C SER A 118 -16.69 17.18 7.46
N PRO A 119 -17.85 17.84 7.32
CA PRO A 119 -18.00 19.25 7.65
C PRO A 119 -17.67 19.60 9.12
N GLU A 120 -17.58 18.59 9.97
CA GLU A 120 -17.35 18.71 11.42
C GLU A 120 -15.87 18.55 11.82
N ASP A 121 -14.95 18.34 10.85
CA ASP A 121 -13.53 18.07 11.12
C ASP A 121 -12.81 19.32 11.62
N SER A 122 -12.41 19.31 12.89
CA SER A 122 -11.63 20.37 13.55
C SER A 122 -10.11 20.28 13.30
N GLN A 123 -9.63 19.15 12.79
CA GLN A 123 -8.21 18.94 12.50
C GLN A 123 -7.86 19.25 11.03
N PRO A 124 -6.60 19.67 10.75
CA PRO A 124 -6.15 19.79 9.36
C PRO A 124 -6.37 18.48 8.61
N ALA A 125 -7.11 18.54 7.51
CA ALA A 125 -7.50 17.35 6.73
C ALA A 125 -6.32 16.43 6.37
N ARG A 126 -5.16 17.03 6.06
CA ARG A 126 -3.94 16.26 5.77
C ARG A 126 -3.36 15.53 6.98
N GLY A 127 -3.39 16.14 8.17
CA GLY A 127 -2.95 15.49 9.41
C GLY A 127 -3.81 14.26 9.71
N LYS A 128 -5.13 14.40 9.56
CA LYS A 128 -6.09 13.31 9.72
C LYS A 128 -5.89 12.19 8.67
N ALA A 129 -5.66 12.56 7.40
CA ALA A 129 -5.35 11.62 6.33
C ALA A 129 -4.05 10.84 6.59
N THR A 130 -3.01 11.52 7.08
CA THR A 130 -1.74 10.88 7.46
C THR A 130 -1.94 9.89 8.60
N GLY A 131 -2.65 10.29 9.66
CA GLY A 131 -2.97 9.40 10.79
C GLY A 131 -3.76 8.16 10.34
N LEU A 132 -4.81 8.37 9.55
CA LEU A 132 -5.59 7.27 8.98
C LEU A 132 -4.72 6.30 8.17
N TYR A 133 -3.90 6.83 7.26
CA TYR A 133 -3.05 6.00 6.40
C TYR A 133 -2.02 5.19 7.19
N THR A 134 -1.37 5.79 8.19
CA THR A 134 -0.41 5.08 9.04
C THR A 134 -1.09 3.98 9.86
N MET A 135 -2.27 4.25 10.45
CA MET A 135 -3.03 3.23 11.17
C MET A 135 -3.37 2.03 10.28
N LEU A 136 -3.80 2.27 9.05
CA LEU A 136 -4.12 1.20 8.09
C LEU A 136 -2.89 0.34 7.76
N VAL A 137 -1.77 0.98 7.40
CA VAL A 137 -0.55 0.27 7.01
C VAL A 137 0.02 -0.53 8.18
N GLU A 138 0.21 0.11 9.33
CA GLU A 138 0.83 -0.52 10.51
C GLU A 138 -0.04 -1.64 11.10
N THR A 139 -1.36 -1.46 11.20
CA THR A 139 -2.26 -2.51 11.69
C THR A 139 -2.20 -3.75 10.80
N LEU A 140 -2.20 -3.57 9.48
CA LEU A 140 -2.13 -4.69 8.54
C LEU A 140 -0.76 -5.40 8.62
N GLN A 141 0.34 -4.65 8.71
CA GLN A 141 1.68 -5.23 8.85
C GLN A 141 1.83 -5.98 10.17
N LEU A 142 1.33 -5.42 11.27
CA LEU A 142 1.32 -6.10 12.57
C LEU A 142 0.54 -7.42 12.48
N SER A 143 -0.66 -7.41 11.93
CA SER A 143 -1.47 -8.62 11.75
C SER A 143 -0.75 -9.70 10.90
N ARG A 144 0.00 -9.29 9.88
CA ARG A 144 0.81 -10.21 9.04
C ARG A 144 2.00 -10.80 9.80
N ALA A 145 2.59 -10.06 10.71
CA ALA A 145 3.75 -10.51 11.51
C ALA A 145 3.39 -11.53 12.59
N LEU A 146 2.11 -11.66 12.94
CA LEU A 146 1.65 -12.55 14.02
C LEU A 146 1.49 -13.99 13.52
N SER A 147 1.99 -14.94 14.29
CA SER A 147 1.90 -16.38 13.99
C SER A 147 0.55 -17.02 14.34
N GLY A 148 -0.25 -16.38 15.17
CA GLY A 148 -1.55 -16.89 15.66
C GLY A 148 -2.72 -16.26 14.91
N ARG A 149 -3.43 -17.05 14.06
CA ARG A 149 -4.53 -16.52 13.23
C ARG A 149 -5.60 -15.80 14.04
N LYS A 150 -6.01 -16.35 15.18
CA LYS A 150 -7.03 -15.73 16.04
C LYS A 150 -6.61 -14.35 16.54
N PHE A 151 -5.39 -14.21 17.05
CA PHE A 151 -4.89 -12.94 17.53
C PHE A 151 -4.63 -11.96 16.37
N ALA A 152 -4.20 -12.45 15.22
CA ALA A 152 -4.08 -11.63 14.01
C ALA A 152 -5.43 -11.08 13.52
N ASP A 153 -6.50 -11.85 13.63
CA ASP A 153 -7.87 -11.41 13.32
C ASP A 153 -8.35 -10.36 14.35
N GLU A 154 -8.13 -10.59 15.66
CA GLU A 154 -8.42 -9.62 16.73
C GLU A 154 -7.73 -8.27 16.48
N VAL A 155 -6.45 -8.27 16.07
CA VAL A 155 -5.72 -7.04 15.72
C VAL A 155 -6.38 -6.29 14.57
N LEU A 156 -6.89 -6.98 13.54
CA LEU A 156 -7.61 -6.32 12.44
C LEU A 156 -8.94 -5.73 12.92
N GLU A 157 -9.70 -6.46 13.72
CA GLU A 157 -10.99 -6.00 14.24
C GLU A 157 -10.83 -4.75 15.11
N GLU A 158 -9.89 -4.78 16.07
CA GLU A 158 -9.58 -3.62 16.92
C GLU A 158 -9.01 -2.45 16.10
N GLY A 159 -8.19 -2.75 15.09
CA GLY A 159 -7.67 -1.74 14.18
C GLY A 159 -8.76 -1.03 13.40
N ILE A 160 -9.79 -1.74 12.95
CA ILE A 160 -10.97 -1.15 12.31
C ILE A 160 -11.69 -0.22 13.29
N GLU A 161 -11.98 -0.67 14.50
CA GLU A 161 -12.69 0.12 15.50
C GLU A 161 -11.93 1.39 15.89
N ASN A 162 -10.62 1.27 16.14
CA ASN A 162 -9.74 2.38 16.47
C ASN A 162 -9.68 3.40 15.33
N THR A 163 -9.53 2.92 14.09
CA THR A 163 -9.45 3.78 12.91
C THR A 163 -10.78 4.52 12.68
N LEU A 164 -11.91 3.82 12.80
CA LEU A 164 -13.24 4.45 12.67
C LEU A 164 -13.52 5.46 13.80
N THR A 165 -13.00 5.22 14.99
CA THR A 165 -13.09 6.15 16.12
C THR A 165 -12.24 7.39 15.89
N PHE A 166 -11.01 7.23 15.39
CA PHE A 166 -10.12 8.34 15.01
C PHE A 166 -10.73 9.25 13.93
N MET A 167 -11.58 8.69 13.06
CA MET A 167 -12.27 9.44 12.00
C MET A 167 -13.46 10.27 12.51
N ARG A 168 -13.92 10.09 13.77
CA ARG A 168 -15.01 10.86 14.37
C ARG A 168 -14.54 12.25 14.74
#